data_5c1731e2a3ed456ceb19694020e19c12
#
_entry.id   5c1731e2a3ed456ceb19694020e19c12
#
_cell.length_a   1.000
_cell.length_b   1.000
_cell.length_c   1.000
_cell.angle_alpha   90.00
_cell.angle_beta   90.00
_cell.angle_gamma   90.00
#
_symmetry.space_group_name_H-M   'P 1'
#
loop_
_entity.id
_entity.type
_entity.pdbx_description
1 polymer ?
#
loop_
_entity_poly.entity_id
_entity_poly.type
_entity_poly.pdbx_seq_one_letter_code
_entity_poly.pdbx_strand_id
1 'polypeptide(L)'
;MWIPVTILGKLIDKTGRLSHKLGRRWAWGVLKISSVKVEIEGLEHIDEKSQYIFISNHTSAFDIPAIYWGIKNKNGMLAKKQLQYVPFFGWAMWAAGHFFVDRKDHRAALAVMEQVAVQMSANKGHSLVIFVEGTRSMDGQLQRFKKGAFVLSLDTGIPIVPIIINGARKAKSKKQRRISATTIKLTILPPMDPGAYNTETRQQYLDDARALFVKHYIPPQI
;
A
#
# COMPACT_ATOMS: atom_id res chain seq x y z
N MET A 1 -12.48 15.02 -12.58
CA MET A 1 -13.52 14.35 -13.37
C MET A 1 -13.68 12.85 -13.11
N TRP A 2 -12.80 12.17 -12.36
CA TRP A 2 -12.85 10.72 -12.08
C TRP A 2 -13.59 10.33 -10.79
N ILE A 3 -13.72 11.24 -9.84
CA ILE A 3 -14.24 10.99 -8.49
C ILE A 3 -15.74 10.57 -8.48
N PRO A 4 -16.67 11.26 -9.19
CA PRO A 4 -18.05 10.81 -9.27
C PRO A 4 -18.21 9.43 -9.91
N VAL A 5 -17.34 9.11 -10.87
CA VAL A 5 -17.35 7.83 -11.60
C VAL A 5 -16.92 6.66 -10.69
N THR A 6 -16.00 6.88 -9.72
CA THR A 6 -15.62 5.85 -8.75
C THR A 6 -16.76 5.55 -7.75
N ILE A 7 -17.47 6.56 -7.32
CA ILE A 7 -18.64 6.40 -6.43
C ILE A 7 -19.77 5.65 -7.15
N LEU A 8 -20.10 6.10 -8.37
CA LEU A 8 -21.11 5.44 -9.22
C LEU A 8 -20.68 4.01 -9.59
N GLY A 9 -19.39 3.81 -9.79
CA GLY A 9 -18.81 2.50 -10.06
C GLY A 9 -19.05 1.47 -8.95
N LYS A 10 -19.10 1.88 -7.68
CA LYS A 10 -19.43 0.98 -6.56
C LYS A 10 -20.92 0.59 -6.53
N LEU A 11 -21.79 1.47 -7.00
CA LEU A 11 -23.22 1.17 -7.14
C LEU A 11 -23.48 0.15 -8.25
N ILE A 12 -22.71 0.23 -9.34
CA ILE A 12 -22.83 -0.64 -10.52
C ILE A 12 -22.04 -1.94 -10.31
N ASP A 13 -20.84 -1.86 -9.75
CA ASP A 13 -19.95 -3.00 -9.52
C ASP A 13 -19.65 -3.19 -8.03
N LYS A 14 -20.47 -4.00 -7.38
CA LYS A 14 -20.31 -4.37 -5.96
C LYS A 14 -18.95 -5.05 -5.68
N THR A 15 -18.30 -5.62 -6.72
CA THR A 15 -16.99 -6.27 -6.57
C THR A 15 -15.85 -5.26 -6.40
N GLY A 16 -16.06 -3.98 -6.77
CA GLY A 16 -15.05 -2.91 -6.73
C GLY A 16 -13.94 -3.03 -7.77
N ARG A 17 -14.06 -3.94 -8.74
CA ARG A 17 -13.08 -4.08 -9.85
C ARG A 17 -13.04 -2.85 -10.73
N LEU A 18 -14.21 -2.26 -11.01
CA LEU A 18 -14.29 -1.03 -11.81
C LEU A 18 -13.59 0.13 -11.09
N SER A 19 -13.87 0.33 -9.80
CA SER A 19 -13.22 1.36 -8.98
C SER A 19 -11.71 1.19 -8.96
N HIS A 20 -11.21 -0.05 -8.87
CA HIS A 20 -9.78 -0.33 -8.93
C HIS A 20 -9.18 -0.01 -10.31
N LYS A 21 -9.84 -0.40 -11.42
CA LYS A 21 -9.39 -0.03 -12.78
C LYS A 21 -9.31 1.48 -13.00
N LEU A 22 -10.29 2.22 -12.47
CA LEU A 22 -10.30 3.69 -12.51
C LEU A 22 -9.16 4.28 -11.67
N GLY A 23 -8.90 3.74 -10.50
CA GLY A 23 -7.76 4.11 -9.65
C GLY A 23 -6.41 3.90 -10.36
N ARG A 24 -6.26 2.79 -11.08
CA ARG A 24 -5.05 2.54 -11.89
C ARG A 24 -4.89 3.54 -13.05
N ARG A 25 -5.98 3.89 -13.74
CA ARG A 25 -5.94 4.93 -14.79
C ARG A 25 -5.59 6.31 -14.22
N TRP A 26 -6.13 6.64 -13.05
CA TRP A 26 -5.74 7.85 -12.32
C TRP A 26 -4.25 7.83 -11.99
N ALA A 27 -3.74 6.73 -11.44
CA ALA A 27 -2.33 6.58 -11.09
C ALA A 27 -1.43 6.76 -12.32
N TRP A 28 -1.76 6.11 -13.45
CA TRP A 28 -1.07 6.30 -14.72
C TRP A 28 -1.06 7.77 -15.17
N GLY A 29 -2.21 8.46 -15.10
CA GLY A 29 -2.31 9.88 -15.46
C GLY A 29 -1.43 10.77 -14.60
N VAL A 30 -1.42 10.55 -13.27
CA VAL A 30 -0.56 11.27 -12.32
C VAL A 30 0.92 11.06 -12.67
N LEU A 31 1.33 9.81 -12.87
CA LEU A 31 2.71 9.47 -13.22
C LEU A 31 3.14 10.09 -14.54
N LYS A 32 2.28 9.99 -15.58
CA LYS A 32 2.56 10.53 -16.92
C LYS A 32 2.70 12.06 -16.92
N ILE A 33 1.75 12.78 -16.31
CA ILE A 33 1.78 14.25 -16.23
C ILE A 33 3.00 14.74 -15.43
N SER A 34 3.42 13.94 -14.44
CA SER A 34 4.58 14.26 -13.60
C SER A 34 5.92 13.81 -14.20
N SER A 35 5.92 13.22 -15.41
CA SER A 35 7.11 12.63 -16.03
C SER A 35 7.84 11.62 -15.14
N VAL A 36 7.06 10.87 -14.34
CA VAL A 36 7.58 9.82 -13.47
C VAL A 36 7.38 8.46 -14.13
N LYS A 37 8.47 7.76 -14.41
CA LYS A 37 8.46 6.39 -14.93
C LYS A 37 8.39 5.40 -13.77
N VAL A 38 7.77 4.24 -14.00
CA VAL A 38 7.75 3.13 -13.03
C VAL A 38 8.29 1.89 -13.69
N GLU A 39 9.35 1.34 -13.15
CA GLU A 39 9.93 0.05 -13.49
C GLU A 39 9.54 -0.97 -12.43
N ILE A 40 9.20 -2.19 -12.86
CA ILE A 40 8.67 -3.21 -11.96
C ILE A 40 9.44 -4.50 -12.19
N GLU A 41 9.93 -5.08 -11.10
CA GLU A 41 10.57 -6.40 -11.07
C GLU A 41 9.84 -7.31 -10.09
N GLY A 42 9.84 -8.61 -10.35
CA GLY A 42 9.26 -9.62 -9.46
C GLY A 42 7.76 -9.80 -9.58
N LEU A 43 7.12 -9.35 -10.68
CA LEU A 43 5.68 -9.60 -10.92
C LEU A 43 5.35 -11.10 -10.98
N GLU A 44 6.31 -11.92 -11.35
CA GLU A 44 6.21 -13.38 -11.37
C GLU A 44 6.02 -14.03 -9.99
N HIS A 45 6.32 -13.31 -8.93
CA HIS A 45 6.13 -13.76 -7.54
C HIS A 45 4.67 -13.71 -7.08
N ILE A 46 3.80 -13.00 -7.80
CA ILE A 46 2.41 -12.80 -7.40
C ILE A 46 1.43 -13.23 -8.49
N ASP A 47 0.35 -13.87 -8.08
CA ASP A 47 -0.80 -14.13 -8.95
C ASP A 47 -1.81 -12.98 -8.81
N GLU A 48 -2.23 -12.41 -9.94
CA GLU A 48 -3.18 -11.28 -9.98
C GLU A 48 -4.55 -11.60 -9.35
N LYS A 49 -4.93 -12.86 -9.26
CA LYS A 49 -6.21 -13.32 -8.69
C LYS A 49 -6.11 -13.65 -7.21
N SER A 50 -4.90 -13.85 -6.70
CA SER A 50 -4.66 -14.18 -5.31
C SER A 50 -4.73 -12.96 -4.40
N GLN A 51 -4.95 -13.20 -3.13
CA GLN A 51 -5.07 -12.17 -2.10
C GLN A 51 -3.78 -12.07 -1.30
N TYR A 52 -3.29 -10.83 -1.10
CA TYR A 52 -2.05 -10.57 -0.39
C TYR A 52 -2.17 -9.36 0.55
N ILE A 53 -1.32 -9.34 1.57
CA ILE A 53 -0.99 -8.14 2.33
C ILE A 53 0.32 -7.61 1.77
N PHE A 54 0.25 -6.63 0.89
CA PHE A 54 1.43 -5.95 0.37
C PHE A 54 1.97 -4.99 1.41
N ILE A 55 3.24 -5.15 1.79
CA ILE A 55 3.92 -4.22 2.69
C ILE A 55 4.95 -3.41 1.92
N SER A 56 5.08 -2.11 2.23
CA SER A 56 6.04 -1.26 1.54
C SER A 56 6.63 -0.19 2.46
N ASN A 57 7.83 0.32 2.09
CA ASN A 57 8.40 1.54 2.63
C ASN A 57 7.66 2.77 2.10
N HIS A 58 7.80 3.90 2.79
CA HIS A 58 7.06 5.13 2.44
C HIS A 58 7.93 6.38 2.52
N THR A 59 8.30 6.93 1.37
CA THR A 59 9.19 8.09 1.27
C THR A 59 8.62 9.26 0.49
N SER A 60 7.54 9.00 -0.29
CA SER A 60 6.98 9.95 -1.23
C SER A 60 5.46 9.87 -1.32
N ALA A 61 4.82 10.93 -1.78
CA ALA A 61 3.42 10.87 -2.21
C ALA A 61 3.26 10.03 -3.49
N PHE A 62 4.33 9.84 -4.27
CA PHE A 62 4.34 9.05 -5.50
C PHE A 62 4.42 7.54 -5.26
N ASP A 63 4.68 7.09 -4.03
CA ASP A 63 4.61 5.67 -3.68
C ASP A 63 3.21 5.10 -3.96
N ILE A 64 2.15 5.88 -3.68
CA ILE A 64 0.77 5.46 -3.89
C ILE A 64 0.46 5.22 -5.37
N PRO A 65 0.61 6.20 -6.28
CA PRO A 65 0.34 5.95 -7.70
C PRO A 65 1.31 4.93 -8.32
N ALA A 66 2.56 4.81 -7.84
CA ALA A 66 3.48 3.79 -8.32
C ALA A 66 2.96 2.37 -8.01
N ILE A 67 2.53 2.10 -6.77
CA ILE A 67 1.94 0.81 -6.37
C ILE A 67 0.64 0.56 -7.15
N TYR A 68 -0.26 1.55 -7.20
CA TYR A 68 -1.55 1.40 -7.91
C TYR A 68 -1.39 1.06 -9.38
N TRP A 69 -0.39 1.67 -10.03
CA TRP A 69 -0.05 1.37 -11.41
C TRP A 69 0.61 0.01 -11.55
N GLY A 70 1.58 -0.30 -10.65
CA GLY A 70 2.44 -1.48 -10.73
C GLY A 70 1.73 -2.78 -10.42
N ILE A 71 0.77 -2.79 -9.49
CA ILE A 71 0.09 -4.01 -9.04
C ILE A 71 -1.29 -4.10 -9.66
N LYS A 72 -1.59 -5.22 -10.30
CA LYS A 72 -2.90 -5.45 -10.91
C LYS A 72 -3.92 -6.06 -9.94
N ASN A 73 -3.46 -6.70 -8.87
CA ASN A 73 -4.33 -7.19 -7.80
C ASN A 73 -5.24 -6.07 -7.31
N LYS A 74 -6.52 -6.36 -7.19
CA LYS A 74 -7.45 -5.43 -6.55
C LYS A 74 -7.00 -5.18 -5.12
N ASN A 75 -6.68 -3.95 -4.78
CA ASN A 75 -6.15 -3.61 -3.48
C ASN A 75 -6.77 -2.35 -2.88
N GLY A 76 -6.93 -2.34 -1.57
CA GLY A 76 -7.17 -1.16 -0.75
C GLY A 76 -5.87 -0.70 -0.05
N MET A 77 -5.92 0.43 0.63
CA MET A 77 -4.80 0.95 1.43
C MET A 77 -5.28 1.45 2.78
N LEU A 78 -4.40 1.39 3.79
CA LEU A 78 -4.62 2.08 5.06
C LEU A 78 -4.29 3.57 4.91
N ALA A 79 -5.31 4.39 4.85
CA ALA A 79 -5.21 5.83 4.67
C ALA A 79 -5.35 6.58 6.00
N LYS A 80 -4.83 7.81 6.07
CA LYS A 80 -4.99 8.68 7.23
C LYS A 80 -6.45 9.10 7.39
N LYS A 81 -7.03 9.01 8.61
CA LYS A 81 -8.43 9.32 8.93
C LYS A 81 -8.92 10.65 8.36
N GLN A 82 -8.08 11.69 8.40
CA GLN A 82 -8.46 13.01 7.92
C GLN A 82 -8.79 13.04 6.41
N LEU A 83 -8.31 12.09 5.62
CA LEU A 83 -8.61 12.05 4.19
C LEU A 83 -10.06 11.67 3.89
N GLN A 84 -10.76 11.01 4.83
CA GLN A 84 -12.18 10.67 4.66
C GLN A 84 -13.07 11.93 4.62
N TYR A 85 -12.63 13.03 5.24
CA TYR A 85 -13.37 14.28 5.30
C TYR A 85 -13.11 15.21 4.10
N VAL A 86 -12.20 14.84 3.20
CA VAL A 86 -11.99 15.60 1.97
C VAL A 86 -13.14 15.28 1.01
N PRO A 87 -13.99 16.27 0.68
CA PRO A 87 -15.18 16.04 -0.15
C PRO A 87 -14.81 15.34 -1.45
N PHE A 88 -15.68 14.45 -1.90
CA PHE A 88 -15.51 13.60 -3.10
C PHE A 88 -14.31 12.66 -3.03
N PHE A 89 -13.13 13.12 -2.60
CA PHE A 89 -11.91 12.31 -2.54
C PHE A 89 -12.03 11.20 -1.49
N GLY A 90 -12.45 11.52 -0.27
CA GLY A 90 -12.65 10.55 0.79
C GLY A 90 -13.72 9.50 0.40
N TRP A 91 -14.79 9.93 -0.24
CA TRP A 91 -15.85 9.04 -0.73
C TRP A 91 -15.35 8.10 -1.83
N ALA A 92 -14.54 8.63 -2.77
CA ALA A 92 -13.93 7.81 -3.82
C ALA A 92 -12.96 6.77 -3.24
N MET A 93 -12.17 7.15 -2.24
CA MET A 93 -11.27 6.23 -1.53
C MET A 93 -12.07 5.14 -0.82
N TRP A 94 -13.13 5.51 -0.08
CA TRP A 94 -14.00 4.53 0.57
C TRP A 94 -14.64 3.58 -0.46
N ALA A 95 -15.16 4.11 -1.57
CA ALA A 95 -15.74 3.33 -2.65
C ALA A 95 -14.72 2.37 -3.30
N ALA A 96 -13.45 2.76 -3.36
CA ALA A 96 -12.34 1.93 -3.86
C ALA A 96 -11.84 0.89 -2.85
N GLY A 97 -12.42 0.82 -1.63
CA GLY A 97 -12.06 -0.17 -0.62
C GLY A 97 -10.85 0.23 0.24
N HIS A 98 -10.59 1.53 0.39
CA HIS A 98 -9.59 2.01 1.34
C HIS A 98 -10.14 2.06 2.76
N PHE A 99 -9.28 1.83 3.74
CA PHE A 99 -9.59 1.94 5.16
C PHE A 99 -8.97 3.20 5.74
N PHE A 100 -9.70 3.88 6.61
CA PHE A 100 -9.22 5.11 7.24
C PHE A 100 -8.84 4.84 8.69
N VAL A 101 -7.59 5.12 9.05
CA VAL A 101 -7.03 4.84 10.37
C VAL A 101 -6.58 6.11 11.07
N ASP A 102 -6.95 6.25 12.34
CA ASP A 102 -6.37 7.25 13.23
C ASP A 102 -5.06 6.71 13.80
N ARG A 103 -3.95 7.20 13.28
CA ARG A 103 -2.61 6.73 13.67
C ARG A 103 -2.15 7.23 15.03
N LYS A 104 -2.89 8.18 15.63
CA LYS A 104 -2.60 8.73 16.96
C LYS A 104 -3.34 7.98 18.07
N ASP A 105 -4.49 7.40 17.73
CA ASP A 105 -5.29 6.61 18.66
C ASP A 105 -5.04 5.10 18.43
N HIS A 106 -4.34 4.48 19.38
CA HIS A 106 -3.98 3.07 19.29
C HIS A 106 -5.22 2.15 19.31
N ARG A 107 -6.22 2.46 20.15
CA ARG A 107 -7.45 1.66 20.26
C ARG A 107 -8.27 1.74 18.97
N ALA A 108 -8.44 2.95 18.45
CA ALA A 108 -9.13 3.14 17.17
C ALA A 108 -8.38 2.45 16.02
N ALA A 109 -7.04 2.45 16.03
CA ALA A 109 -6.25 1.76 15.02
C ALA A 109 -6.43 0.23 15.09
N LEU A 110 -6.50 -0.35 16.28
CA LEU A 110 -6.78 -1.78 16.47
C LEU A 110 -8.16 -2.15 15.95
N ALA A 111 -9.20 -1.41 16.31
CA ALA A 111 -10.56 -1.65 15.82
C ALA A 111 -10.66 -1.59 14.28
N VAL A 112 -9.93 -0.68 13.64
CA VAL A 112 -9.84 -0.65 12.17
C VAL A 112 -9.14 -1.91 11.64
N MET A 113 -8.08 -2.40 12.27
CA MET A 113 -7.39 -3.62 11.83
C MET A 113 -8.27 -4.86 11.97
N GLU A 114 -9.10 -4.96 13.00
CA GLU A 114 -10.11 -6.01 13.16
C GLU A 114 -11.16 -5.96 12.03
N GLN A 115 -11.67 -4.77 11.72
CA GLN A 115 -12.58 -4.59 10.57
C GLN A 115 -11.93 -5.00 9.24
N VAL A 116 -10.65 -4.67 9.06
CA VAL A 116 -9.87 -5.06 7.89
C VAL A 116 -9.77 -6.58 7.81
N ALA A 117 -9.46 -7.26 8.92
CA ALA A 117 -9.35 -8.72 8.97
C ALA A 117 -10.68 -9.38 8.57
N VAL A 118 -11.79 -8.93 9.14
CA VAL A 118 -13.13 -9.43 8.79
C VAL A 118 -13.43 -9.20 7.29
N GLN A 119 -13.17 -8.01 6.78
CA GLN A 119 -13.44 -7.72 5.36
C GLN A 119 -12.53 -8.50 4.41
N MET A 120 -11.27 -8.70 4.75
CA MET A 120 -10.34 -9.48 3.94
C MET A 120 -10.73 -10.97 3.92
N SER A 121 -11.16 -11.52 5.04
CA SER A 121 -11.65 -12.90 5.14
C SER A 121 -12.95 -13.10 4.35
N ALA A 122 -13.85 -12.13 4.36
CA ALA A 122 -15.12 -12.18 3.65
C ALA A 122 -14.99 -11.95 2.13
N ASN A 123 -14.04 -11.10 1.70
CA ASN A 123 -13.86 -10.70 0.30
C ASN A 123 -12.58 -11.29 -0.29
N LYS A 124 -12.61 -12.58 -0.62
CA LYS A 124 -11.49 -13.25 -1.28
C LYS A 124 -11.08 -12.52 -2.56
N GLY A 125 -9.77 -12.30 -2.72
CA GLY A 125 -9.20 -11.58 -3.88
C GLY A 125 -9.13 -10.05 -3.72
N HIS A 126 -9.44 -9.50 -2.53
CA HIS A 126 -9.17 -8.10 -2.22
C HIS A 126 -7.92 -8.01 -1.34
N SER A 127 -6.83 -7.57 -1.93
CA SER A 127 -5.55 -7.36 -1.25
C SER A 127 -5.51 -6.04 -0.49
N LEU A 128 -4.55 -5.89 0.40
CA LEU A 128 -4.34 -4.67 1.15
C LEU A 128 -2.90 -4.20 1.03
N VAL A 129 -2.68 -2.91 0.80
CA VAL A 129 -1.35 -2.29 0.84
C VAL A 129 -1.17 -1.55 2.17
N ILE A 130 -0.10 -1.87 2.88
CA ILE A 130 0.26 -1.25 4.16
C ILE A 130 1.67 -0.67 4.06
N PHE A 131 1.79 0.64 4.25
CA PHE A 131 3.09 1.26 4.49
C PHE A 131 3.50 0.99 5.94
N VAL A 132 4.41 0.02 6.12
CA VAL A 132 4.74 -0.54 7.45
C VAL A 132 5.36 0.45 8.43
N GLU A 133 5.91 1.55 7.93
CA GLU A 133 6.45 2.65 8.73
C GLU A 133 5.33 3.52 9.34
N GLY A 134 4.12 3.47 8.79
CA GLY A 134 2.95 4.23 9.22
C GLY A 134 2.99 5.72 8.90
N THR A 135 4.11 6.26 8.41
CA THR A 135 4.26 7.65 7.94
C THR A 135 5.38 7.74 6.92
N ARG A 136 5.39 8.81 6.12
CA ARG A 136 6.49 9.06 5.18
C ARG A 136 7.77 9.42 5.91
N SER A 137 8.88 8.77 5.53
CA SER A 137 10.22 9.11 5.99
C SER A 137 10.57 10.56 5.65
N MET A 138 11.20 11.27 6.58
CA MET A 138 11.62 12.68 6.41
C MET A 138 12.99 12.79 5.74
N ASP A 139 13.88 11.85 6.03
CA ASP A 139 15.27 11.79 5.58
C ASP A 139 15.47 10.77 4.45
N GLY A 140 14.50 9.88 4.25
CA GLY A 140 14.56 8.81 3.27
C GLY A 140 15.14 7.52 3.82
N GLN A 141 15.50 7.46 5.10
CA GLN A 141 15.91 6.22 5.74
C GLN A 141 14.72 5.34 6.07
N LEU A 142 14.91 4.02 6.10
CA LEU A 142 13.90 3.07 6.57
C LEU A 142 13.62 3.31 8.05
N GLN A 143 12.37 3.56 8.39
CA GLN A 143 11.93 3.73 9.76
C GLN A 143 11.60 2.38 10.41
N ARG A 144 11.26 2.42 11.70
CA ARG A 144 10.79 1.25 12.43
C ARG A 144 9.48 0.72 11.84
N PHE A 145 9.39 -0.57 11.60
CA PHE A 145 8.18 -1.23 11.12
C PHE A 145 7.16 -1.39 12.25
N LYS A 146 5.90 -1.13 11.93
CA LYS A 146 4.77 -1.37 12.82
C LYS A 146 4.27 -2.80 12.70
N LYS A 147 3.84 -3.38 13.81
CA LYS A 147 3.44 -4.79 13.90
C LYS A 147 2.11 -5.12 13.21
N GLY A 148 1.26 -4.13 12.90
CA GLY A 148 -0.11 -4.34 12.45
C GLY A 148 -0.26 -5.23 11.21
N ALA A 149 0.60 -5.08 10.19
CA ALA A 149 0.55 -5.93 9.00
C ALA A 149 0.83 -7.42 9.31
N PHE A 150 1.75 -7.67 10.23
CA PHE A 150 2.17 -9.02 10.64
C PHE A 150 1.10 -9.70 11.50
N VAL A 151 0.48 -8.95 12.41
CA VAL A 151 -0.69 -9.42 13.18
C VAL A 151 -1.81 -9.80 12.22
N LEU A 152 -2.17 -8.90 11.30
CA LEU A 152 -3.21 -9.15 10.31
C LEU A 152 -2.93 -10.41 9.47
N SER A 153 -1.69 -10.61 9.06
CA SER A 153 -1.29 -11.79 8.29
C SER A 153 -1.45 -13.08 9.08
N LEU A 154 -1.03 -13.09 10.35
CA LEU A 154 -1.19 -14.24 11.25
C LEU A 154 -2.67 -14.54 11.53
N ASP A 155 -3.49 -13.51 11.78
CA ASP A 155 -4.91 -13.65 12.09
C ASP A 155 -5.75 -14.13 10.91
N THR A 156 -5.35 -13.77 9.68
CA THR A 156 -6.12 -14.07 8.47
C THR A 156 -5.55 -15.23 7.64
N GLY A 157 -4.31 -15.66 7.91
CA GLY A 157 -3.60 -16.61 7.06
C GLY A 157 -3.20 -16.08 5.69
N ILE A 158 -3.32 -14.76 5.46
CA ILE A 158 -3.02 -14.14 4.16
C ILE A 158 -1.52 -13.81 4.10
N PRO A 159 -0.80 -14.28 3.06
CA PRO A 159 0.64 -14.04 2.95
C PRO A 159 0.99 -12.56 2.78
N ILE A 160 2.13 -12.17 3.37
CA ILE A 160 2.75 -10.86 3.17
C ILE A 160 3.62 -10.88 1.92
N VAL A 161 3.47 -9.87 1.07
CA VAL A 161 4.36 -9.63 -0.08
C VAL A 161 5.09 -8.32 0.14
N PRO A 162 6.43 -8.34 0.33
CA PRO A 162 7.23 -7.12 0.42
C PRO A 162 7.38 -6.45 -0.95
N ILE A 163 7.15 -5.13 -0.99
CA ILE A 163 7.37 -4.27 -2.17
C ILE A 163 8.32 -3.15 -1.77
N ILE A 164 9.52 -3.20 -2.30
CA ILE A 164 10.52 -2.18 -2.06
C ILE A 164 10.41 -1.09 -3.12
N ILE A 165 10.24 0.16 -2.67
CA ILE A 165 10.13 1.34 -3.53
C ILE A 165 11.43 2.12 -3.45
N ASN A 166 12.13 2.20 -4.57
CA ASN A 166 13.33 3.00 -4.75
C ASN A 166 13.06 4.18 -5.70
N GLY A 167 13.73 5.32 -5.49
CA GLY A 167 13.67 6.49 -6.37
C GLY A 167 12.49 7.45 -6.16
N ALA A 168 11.41 7.04 -5.50
CA ALA A 168 10.19 7.84 -5.36
C ALA A 168 10.41 9.18 -4.62
N ARG A 169 11.36 9.23 -3.69
CA ARG A 169 11.73 10.46 -2.98
C ARG A 169 12.24 11.56 -3.93
N LYS A 170 12.93 11.17 -5.01
CA LYS A 170 13.40 12.11 -6.04
C LYS A 170 12.25 12.78 -6.76
N ALA A 171 11.13 12.07 -7.00
CA ALA A 171 9.94 12.66 -7.59
C ALA A 171 9.35 13.77 -6.71
N LYS A 172 9.14 13.47 -5.42
CA LYS A 172 8.62 14.44 -4.44
C LYS A 172 8.83 13.94 -3.02
N SER A 173 9.80 14.49 -2.32
CA SER A 173 9.94 14.26 -0.88
C SER A 173 8.89 15.03 -0.08
N LYS A 174 8.78 14.75 1.23
CA LYS A 174 7.84 15.46 2.11
C LYS A 174 8.14 16.96 2.23
N LYS A 175 9.42 17.34 2.08
CA LYS A 175 9.89 18.74 2.18
C LYS A 175 9.86 19.50 0.85
N GLN A 176 9.91 18.80 -0.29
CA GLN A 176 9.93 19.44 -1.61
C GLN A 176 8.55 19.98 -1.99
N ARG A 177 8.54 21.16 -2.61
CA ARG A 177 7.32 21.79 -3.18
C ARG A 177 7.12 21.39 -4.66
N ARG A 178 8.21 21.16 -5.38
CA ARG A 178 8.18 20.83 -6.83
C ARG A 178 8.24 19.33 -7.05
N ILE A 179 7.64 18.89 -8.14
CA ILE A 179 7.72 17.52 -8.64
C ILE A 179 8.87 17.49 -9.64
N SER A 180 9.67 16.42 -9.58
CA SER A 180 10.80 16.20 -10.50
C SER A 180 10.61 14.91 -11.28
N ALA A 181 10.92 14.95 -12.56
CA ALA A 181 10.95 13.76 -13.41
C ALA A 181 11.98 12.75 -12.84
N THR A 182 11.58 11.50 -12.74
CA THR A 182 12.44 10.43 -12.24
C THR A 182 11.90 9.06 -12.60
N THR A 183 12.69 8.02 -12.36
CA THR A 183 12.24 6.63 -12.40
C THR A 183 12.05 6.10 -10.98
N ILE A 184 10.91 5.50 -10.73
CA ILE A 184 10.59 4.75 -9.50
C ILE A 184 10.73 3.28 -9.83
N LYS A 185 11.55 2.57 -9.07
CA LYS A 185 11.68 1.11 -9.19
C LYS A 185 10.87 0.44 -8.09
N LEU A 186 9.95 -0.44 -8.48
CA LEU A 186 9.22 -1.35 -7.59
C LEU A 186 9.86 -2.73 -7.69
N THR A 187 10.36 -3.25 -6.58
CA THR A 187 10.85 -4.63 -6.48
C THR A 187 9.87 -5.43 -5.62
N ILE A 188 9.15 -6.35 -6.25
CA ILE A 188 8.20 -7.25 -5.59
C ILE A 188 8.96 -8.52 -5.22
N LEU A 189 9.00 -8.85 -3.93
CA LEU A 189 9.67 -10.04 -3.44
C LEU A 189 8.69 -11.20 -3.28
N PRO A 190 9.19 -12.45 -3.17
CA PRO A 190 8.35 -13.61 -2.95
C PRO A 190 7.45 -13.44 -1.72
N PRO A 191 6.22 -14.03 -1.75
CA PRO A 191 5.33 -14.05 -0.61
C PRO A 191 5.97 -14.71 0.60
N MET A 192 5.80 -14.11 1.76
CA MET A 192 6.17 -14.67 3.06
C MET A 192 4.93 -15.35 3.66
N ASP A 193 5.00 -16.67 3.82
CA ASP A 193 3.90 -17.47 4.35
C ASP A 193 3.75 -17.25 5.88
N PRO A 194 2.58 -16.79 6.37
CA PRO A 194 2.34 -16.69 7.81
C PRO A 194 2.36 -18.04 8.53
N GLY A 195 2.14 -19.16 7.83
CA GLY A 195 2.21 -20.51 8.40
C GLY A 195 3.58 -20.89 8.95
N ALA A 196 4.65 -20.20 8.53
CA ALA A 196 6.00 -20.35 9.08
C ALA A 196 6.19 -19.65 10.45
N TYR A 197 5.21 -18.88 10.91
CA TYR A 197 5.27 -18.06 12.12
C TYR A 197 4.01 -18.25 12.97
N ASN A 198 4.09 -17.75 14.21
CA ASN A 198 2.95 -17.73 15.15
C ASN A 198 2.98 -16.44 15.99
N THR A 199 2.10 -16.32 16.97
CA THR A 199 2.00 -15.14 17.83
C THR A 199 3.30 -14.89 18.61
N GLU A 200 4.01 -15.93 19.01
CA GLU A 200 5.27 -15.82 19.77
C GLU A 200 6.43 -15.39 18.86
N THR A 201 6.49 -15.93 17.63
CA THR A 201 7.51 -15.62 16.63
C THR A 201 7.16 -14.42 15.76
N ARG A 202 6.08 -13.68 16.06
CA ARG A 202 5.66 -12.49 15.32
C ARG A 202 6.76 -11.43 15.19
N GLN A 203 7.61 -11.28 16.20
CA GLN A 203 8.73 -10.34 16.12
C GLN A 203 9.75 -10.80 15.06
N GLN A 204 10.04 -12.08 15.01
CA GLN A 204 10.91 -12.67 13.98
C GLN A 204 10.32 -12.46 12.59
N TYR A 205 9.01 -12.67 12.39
CA TYR A 205 8.33 -12.40 11.10
C TYR A 205 8.56 -10.96 10.62
N LEU A 206 8.44 -9.99 11.54
CA LEU A 206 8.73 -8.57 11.25
C LEU A 206 10.21 -8.35 10.94
N ASP A 207 11.12 -8.96 11.69
CA ASP A 207 12.56 -8.76 11.54
C ASP A 207 13.06 -9.38 10.23
N ASP A 208 12.55 -10.56 9.84
CA ASP A 208 12.84 -11.21 8.58
C ASP A 208 12.36 -10.34 7.38
N ALA A 209 11.13 -9.83 7.47
CA ALA A 209 10.64 -8.89 6.47
C ALA A 209 11.53 -7.63 6.40
N ARG A 210 11.90 -7.07 7.56
CA ARG A 210 12.75 -5.88 7.61
C ARG A 210 14.13 -6.13 7.01
N ALA A 211 14.71 -7.31 7.22
CA ALA A 211 15.99 -7.71 6.60
C ALA A 211 15.92 -7.68 5.07
N LEU A 212 14.79 -8.13 4.48
CA LEU A 212 14.56 -8.02 3.04
C LEU A 212 14.55 -6.57 2.56
N PHE A 213 13.90 -5.66 3.32
CA PHE A 213 13.93 -4.24 2.96
C PHE A 213 15.34 -3.65 3.06
N VAL A 214 16.09 -3.96 4.11
CA VAL A 214 17.48 -3.48 4.27
C VAL A 214 18.36 -3.96 3.12
N LYS A 215 18.15 -5.19 2.64
CA LYS A 215 18.93 -5.77 1.54
C LYS A 215 18.63 -5.11 0.19
N HIS A 216 17.40 -4.69 -0.08
CA HIS A 216 16.96 -4.24 -1.41
C HIS A 216 16.66 -2.73 -1.49
N TYR A 217 16.52 -2.04 -0.36
CA TYR A 217 16.28 -0.61 -0.34
C TYR A 217 17.58 0.19 -0.51
N ILE A 218 17.54 1.15 -1.41
CA ILE A 218 18.64 2.07 -1.67
C ILE A 218 18.28 3.43 -1.06
N PRO A 219 18.82 3.77 0.12
CA PRO A 219 18.56 5.07 0.71
C PRO A 219 19.12 6.18 -0.16
N PRO A 220 18.50 7.37 -0.19
CA PRO A 220 19.04 8.51 -0.91
C PRO A 220 20.42 8.89 -0.31
N GLN A 221 21.35 9.19 -1.17
CA GLN A 221 22.60 9.84 -0.74
C GLN A 221 22.24 11.21 -0.14
N ILE A 222 22.77 11.47 1.04
CA ILE A 222 22.58 12.74 1.78
C ILE A 222 23.43 13.83 1.14
#